data_9a202ad68802be89cd5af7519f257d55
#
_entry.id   9a202ad68802be89cd5af7519f257d55
#
_cell.length_a   1.000
_cell.length_b   1.000
_cell.length_c   1.000
_cell.angle_alpha   90.00
_cell.angle_beta   90.00
_cell.angle_gamma   90.00
#
_symmetry.space_group_name_H-M   'P 1'
#
loop_
_entity.id
_entity.type
_entity.pdbx_description
1 polymer ?
#
loop_
_entity_poly.entity_id
_entity_poly.type
_entity_poly.pdbx_seq_one_letter_code
_entity_poly.pdbx_strand_id
1 'polypeptide(L)'
;MSVWGAYEARLSGSGDNPKRDSELSHIQSRMRRKITASLSYKSVKIDGKAGNLAIVDDNDFDTKKIYSMPGEDIPHGGLVEWSDSIWLITERNAHTEFCTEGKMRQCNYVLKWIDECGNVISKWCVVEDGTKYLTGERAEDMMTIGDARISITIGKDPDTDKLSRGRRFLIDDIDSKDVLAYQITKPNKLYNVYNGQGVFRFILTEDNLTDNDNPELRIADYYGWKPVVERPKPDTKVDSTLEDIVTSAIEKKENLPGDIDERKVWL
;
A
#
# COMPACT_ATOMS: atom_id res chain seq x y z
N MET A 1 45.46 -9.23 18.94
CA MET A 1 44.73 -10.46 18.63
C MET A 1 45.71 -11.46 18.03
N SER A 2 45.73 -12.72 18.49
CA SER A 2 46.58 -13.73 17.91
C SER A 2 46.07 -14.09 16.49
N VAL A 3 46.98 -14.45 15.62
CA VAL A 3 46.70 -14.91 14.25
C VAL A 3 45.69 -16.09 14.26
N TRP A 4 45.78 -16.94 15.29
CA TRP A 4 44.85 -18.03 15.55
C TRP A 4 43.43 -17.59 15.91
N GLY A 5 43.26 -16.57 16.71
CA GLY A 5 41.93 -16.05 17.05
C GLY A 5 41.21 -15.43 15.84
N ALA A 6 41.95 -14.82 14.90
CA ALA A 6 41.40 -14.35 13.64
C ALA A 6 41.03 -15.51 12.69
N TYR A 7 41.76 -16.62 12.77
CA TYR A 7 41.48 -17.84 12.02
C TYR A 7 40.25 -18.59 12.55
N GLU A 8 40.18 -18.75 13.88
CA GLU A 8 39.01 -19.34 14.56
C GLU A 8 37.76 -18.53 14.37
N ALA A 9 37.81 -17.18 14.41
CA ALA A 9 36.70 -16.31 14.14
C ALA A 9 36.18 -16.42 12.67
N ARG A 10 37.06 -16.80 11.74
CA ARG A 10 36.65 -17.10 10.33
C ARG A 10 36.02 -18.48 10.16
N LEU A 11 36.41 -19.44 11.02
CA LEU A 11 35.88 -20.80 10.99
C LEU A 11 34.60 -20.94 11.81
N SER A 12 34.45 -20.14 12.87
CA SER A 12 33.27 -20.12 13.74
C SER A 12 32.24 -19.10 13.31
N GLY A 13 31.94 -19.00 11.99
CA GLY A 13 30.87 -18.18 11.50
C GLY A 13 29.59 -18.41 12.33
N SER A 14 28.88 -17.33 12.61
CA SER A 14 27.77 -17.25 13.56
C SER A 14 26.48 -17.97 13.10
N GLY A 15 26.55 -18.84 12.10
CA GLY A 15 25.40 -19.53 11.49
C GLY A 15 25.52 -21.05 11.51
N ASP A 16 24.43 -21.73 11.16
CA ASP A 16 24.36 -23.21 11.05
C ASP A 16 25.38 -23.78 10.03
N ASN A 17 25.86 -22.92 9.10
CA ASN A 17 26.82 -23.33 8.08
C ASN A 17 27.91 -22.28 7.84
N PRO A 18 28.97 -22.23 8.69
CA PRO A 18 30.01 -21.18 8.66
C PRO A 18 30.75 -21.08 7.31
N LYS A 19 30.84 -22.17 6.58
CA LYS A 19 31.48 -22.19 5.26
C LYS A 19 30.63 -21.43 4.22
N ARG A 20 29.33 -21.67 4.22
CA ARG A 20 28.38 -20.97 3.35
C ARG A 20 28.33 -19.47 3.66
N ASP A 21 28.32 -19.11 4.96
CA ASP A 21 28.27 -17.70 5.39
C ASP A 21 29.54 -16.94 4.99
N SER A 22 30.70 -17.59 5.09
CA SER A 22 31.97 -17.04 4.62
C SER A 22 31.99 -16.84 3.11
N GLU A 23 31.51 -17.81 2.33
CA GLU A 23 31.38 -17.69 0.86
C GLU A 23 30.39 -16.59 0.48
N LEU A 24 29.24 -16.50 1.15
CA LEU A 24 28.22 -15.46 0.94
C LEU A 24 28.82 -14.06 1.16
N SER A 25 29.49 -13.85 2.29
CA SER A 25 30.11 -12.57 2.63
C SER A 25 31.17 -12.15 1.62
N HIS A 26 31.95 -13.12 1.13
CA HIS A 26 32.96 -12.90 0.09
C HIS A 26 32.32 -12.50 -1.25
N ILE A 27 31.25 -13.17 -1.65
CA ILE A 27 30.49 -12.86 -2.88
C ILE A 27 29.85 -11.48 -2.75
N GLN A 28 29.20 -11.18 -1.63
CA GLN A 28 28.58 -9.86 -1.37
C GLN A 28 29.62 -8.73 -1.44
N SER A 29 30.79 -8.91 -0.85
CA SER A 29 31.90 -7.92 -0.90
C SER A 29 32.41 -7.70 -2.33
N ARG A 30 32.48 -8.77 -3.11
CA ARG A 30 32.88 -8.71 -4.53
C ARG A 30 31.83 -8.02 -5.38
N MET A 31 30.54 -8.30 -5.16
CA MET A 31 29.43 -7.65 -5.83
C MET A 31 29.35 -6.17 -5.48
N ARG A 32 29.49 -5.82 -4.20
CA ARG A 32 29.52 -4.42 -3.74
C ARG A 32 30.55 -3.61 -4.50
N ARG A 33 31.78 -4.11 -4.60
CA ARG A 33 32.85 -3.44 -5.36
C ARG A 33 32.50 -3.28 -6.85
N LYS A 34 31.90 -4.30 -7.47
CA LYS A 34 31.49 -4.23 -8.88
C LYS A 34 30.37 -3.21 -9.10
N ILE A 35 29.33 -3.22 -8.24
CA ILE A 35 28.20 -2.29 -8.32
C ILE A 35 28.70 -0.86 -8.12
N THR A 36 29.52 -0.60 -7.10
CA THR A 36 30.06 0.74 -6.81
C THR A 36 30.92 1.31 -7.95
N ALA A 37 31.63 0.42 -8.69
CA ALA A 37 32.40 0.81 -9.86
C ALA A 37 31.57 0.95 -11.14
N SER A 38 30.30 0.59 -11.13
CA SER A 38 29.40 0.65 -12.28
C SER A 38 28.84 2.05 -12.49
N LEU A 39 28.57 2.39 -13.74
CA LEU A 39 27.82 3.62 -14.10
C LEU A 39 26.38 3.62 -13.60
N SER A 40 25.83 2.44 -13.31
CA SER A 40 24.48 2.27 -12.75
C SER A 40 24.38 2.65 -11.27
N TYR A 41 25.51 2.74 -10.55
CA TYR A 41 25.54 3.14 -9.15
C TYR A 41 25.12 4.59 -8.97
N LYS A 42 24.09 4.82 -8.13
CA LYS A 42 23.53 6.14 -7.85
C LYS A 42 23.32 6.32 -6.35
N SER A 43 23.68 7.49 -5.86
CA SER A 43 23.29 7.94 -4.53
C SER A 43 21.89 8.58 -4.64
N VAL A 44 20.96 8.12 -3.81
CA VAL A 44 19.55 8.47 -3.85
C VAL A 44 19.04 8.72 -2.43
N LYS A 45 17.83 9.26 -2.31
CA LYS A 45 17.13 9.23 -1.02
C LYS A 45 15.95 8.27 -1.14
N ILE A 46 15.84 7.37 -0.18
CA ILE A 46 14.74 6.39 -0.07
C ILE A 46 13.94 6.77 1.16
N ASP A 47 12.67 7.12 1.00
CA ASP A 47 11.80 7.63 2.07
C ASP A 47 12.47 8.75 2.91
N GLY A 48 13.14 9.68 2.21
CA GLY A 48 13.87 10.79 2.81
C GLY A 48 15.22 10.44 3.44
N LYS A 49 15.63 9.16 3.47
CA LYS A 49 16.93 8.71 4.01
C LYS A 49 17.92 8.50 2.87
N ALA A 50 19.17 8.89 3.10
CA ALA A 50 20.24 8.64 2.14
C ALA A 50 20.45 7.13 1.96
N GLY A 51 20.52 6.70 0.70
CA GLY A 51 20.73 5.31 0.31
C GLY A 51 21.49 5.22 -1.01
N ASN A 52 21.85 4.02 -1.41
CA ASN A 52 22.55 3.76 -2.65
C ASN A 52 21.85 2.63 -3.41
N LEU A 53 21.61 2.84 -4.69
CA LEU A 53 21.00 1.86 -5.57
C LEU A 53 21.81 1.73 -6.86
N ALA A 54 21.79 0.56 -7.46
CA ALA A 54 22.13 0.44 -8.87
C ALA A 54 20.83 0.58 -9.67
N ILE A 55 20.77 1.57 -10.55
CA ILE A 55 19.62 1.90 -11.38
C ILE A 55 19.94 1.57 -12.83
N VAL A 56 19.09 0.77 -13.44
CA VAL A 56 19.22 0.29 -14.83
C VAL A 56 17.93 0.62 -15.57
N ASP A 57 18.05 0.98 -16.82
CA ASP A 57 16.88 1.21 -17.69
C ASP A 57 16.08 -0.08 -17.87
N ASP A 58 14.76 0.05 -17.89
CA ASP A 58 13.84 -1.01 -18.30
C ASP A 58 13.33 -0.72 -19.73
N ASN A 59 12.42 -1.53 -20.23
CA ASN A 59 11.87 -1.37 -21.58
C ASN A 59 10.98 -0.12 -21.68
N ASP A 60 10.31 0.23 -20.59
CA ASP A 60 9.43 1.39 -20.52
C ASP A 60 10.19 2.62 -20.01
N PHE A 61 9.89 3.80 -20.59
CA PHE A 61 10.60 5.05 -20.25
C PHE A 61 10.37 5.49 -18.79
N ASP A 62 9.18 5.24 -18.26
CA ASP A 62 8.75 5.61 -16.92
C ASP A 62 9.10 4.56 -15.85
N THR A 63 9.75 3.47 -16.26
CA THR A 63 10.10 2.34 -15.38
C THR A 63 11.62 2.12 -15.37
N LYS A 64 12.17 1.89 -14.18
CA LYS A 64 13.57 1.54 -13.98
C LYS A 64 13.69 0.28 -13.13
N LYS A 65 14.66 -0.57 -13.46
CA LYS A 65 15.09 -1.68 -12.61
C LYS A 65 16.06 -1.17 -11.56
N ILE A 66 15.88 -1.60 -10.33
CA ILE A 66 16.73 -1.21 -9.20
C ILE A 66 17.28 -2.43 -8.49
N TYR A 67 18.50 -2.31 -8.03
CA TYR A 67 19.17 -3.31 -7.21
C TYR A 67 19.70 -2.63 -5.96
N SER A 68 19.44 -3.23 -4.79
CA SER A 68 20.03 -2.78 -3.53
C SER A 68 21.54 -3.03 -3.50
N MET A 69 22.21 -2.37 -2.58
CA MET A 69 23.57 -2.81 -2.21
C MET A 69 23.48 -4.18 -1.53
N PRO A 70 24.49 -5.03 -1.72
CA PRO A 70 24.53 -6.35 -1.08
C PRO A 70 24.38 -6.27 0.43
N GLY A 71 23.40 -7.01 0.98
CA GLY A 71 23.06 -6.98 2.40
C GLY A 71 22.12 -5.84 2.81
N GLU A 72 21.70 -4.99 1.88
CA GLU A 72 20.69 -3.95 2.09
C GLU A 72 19.38 -4.35 1.45
N ASP A 73 18.27 -3.82 1.98
CA ASP A 73 16.93 -4.10 1.49
C ASP A 73 16.29 -2.86 0.85
N ILE A 74 15.27 -3.07 0.02
CA ILE A 74 14.51 -2.03 -0.66
C ILE A 74 13.09 -2.04 -0.10
N PRO A 75 12.54 -0.91 0.42
CA PRO A 75 11.18 -0.87 0.92
C PRO A 75 10.18 -0.96 -0.25
N HIS A 76 9.31 -1.96 -0.24
CA HIS A 76 8.25 -2.07 -1.24
C HIS A 76 7.18 -0.99 -1.01
N GLY A 77 6.91 -0.18 -2.01
CA GLY A 77 6.01 0.98 -1.88
C GLY A 77 6.68 2.26 -1.37
N GLY A 78 8.01 2.22 -1.13
CA GLY A 78 8.78 3.39 -0.75
C GLY A 78 8.99 4.36 -1.91
N LEU A 79 9.30 5.61 -1.59
CA LEU A 79 9.59 6.66 -2.56
C LEU A 79 11.11 6.86 -2.69
N VAL A 80 11.59 6.97 -3.93
CA VAL A 80 12.99 7.23 -4.25
C VAL A 80 13.10 8.60 -4.90
N GLU A 81 13.89 9.50 -4.30
CA GLU A 81 14.28 10.77 -4.90
C GLU A 81 15.56 10.57 -5.71
N TRP A 82 15.45 10.71 -7.03
CA TRP A 82 16.57 10.57 -7.94
C TRP A 82 16.37 11.43 -9.19
N SER A 83 17.43 12.14 -9.61
CA SER A 83 17.46 12.97 -10.83
C SER A 83 16.31 13.97 -10.91
N ASP A 84 16.12 14.75 -9.82
CA ASP A 84 15.08 15.77 -9.68
C ASP A 84 13.63 15.23 -9.87
N SER A 85 13.48 13.94 -9.75
CA SER A 85 12.20 13.22 -9.91
C SER A 85 11.95 12.32 -8.73
N ILE A 86 10.66 12.08 -8.46
CA ILE A 86 10.21 11.12 -7.45
C ILE A 86 9.78 9.83 -8.13
N TRP A 87 10.23 8.72 -7.59
CA TRP A 87 9.97 7.38 -8.10
C TRP A 87 9.32 6.52 -7.03
N LEU A 88 8.31 5.76 -7.39
CA LEU A 88 7.63 4.80 -6.50
C LEU A 88 8.15 3.39 -6.77
N ILE A 89 8.58 2.67 -5.75
CA ILE A 89 8.98 1.26 -5.85
C ILE A 89 7.72 0.40 -5.93
N THR A 90 7.44 -0.10 -7.14
CA THR A 90 6.20 -0.85 -7.44
C THR A 90 6.34 -2.35 -7.33
N GLU A 91 7.57 -2.87 -7.51
CA GLU A 91 7.84 -4.31 -7.44
C GLU A 91 9.10 -4.56 -6.62
N ARG A 92 9.11 -5.65 -5.87
CA ARG A 92 10.26 -6.10 -5.10
C ARG A 92 10.37 -7.61 -5.12
N ASN A 93 11.55 -8.12 -5.45
CA ASN A 93 11.89 -9.52 -5.30
C ASN A 93 12.54 -9.75 -3.94
N ALA A 94 11.81 -10.38 -3.01
CA ALA A 94 12.21 -10.49 -1.60
C ALA A 94 13.17 -11.67 -1.31
N HIS A 95 13.47 -12.54 -2.29
CA HIS A 95 14.13 -13.82 -2.02
C HIS A 95 15.56 -13.92 -2.56
N THR A 96 16.24 -12.81 -2.75
CA THR A 96 17.63 -12.82 -3.20
C THR A 96 18.59 -12.65 -2.02
N GLU A 97 19.48 -13.60 -1.83
CA GLU A 97 20.49 -13.56 -0.76
C GLU A 97 21.62 -12.55 -1.03
N PHE A 98 21.75 -12.11 -2.29
CA PHE A 98 22.87 -11.26 -2.69
C PHE A 98 22.52 -9.77 -2.67
N CYS A 99 21.47 -9.41 -3.34
CA CYS A 99 20.92 -8.04 -3.41
C CYS A 99 19.42 -8.11 -3.70
N THR A 100 18.65 -7.21 -3.12
CA THR A 100 17.22 -7.11 -3.43
C THR A 100 17.06 -6.45 -4.79
N GLU A 101 16.29 -7.08 -5.66
CA GLU A 101 15.91 -6.57 -6.97
C GLU A 101 14.50 -5.99 -6.91
N GLY A 102 14.25 -4.92 -7.64
CA GLY A 102 12.94 -4.31 -7.74
C GLY A 102 12.76 -3.50 -9.00
N LYS A 103 11.55 -2.96 -9.16
CA LYS A 103 11.24 -1.96 -10.16
C LYS A 103 10.64 -0.72 -9.50
N MET A 104 10.97 0.43 -10.05
CA MET A 104 10.38 1.70 -9.66
C MET A 104 9.79 2.40 -10.88
N ARG A 105 8.72 3.15 -10.65
CA ARG A 105 8.04 3.96 -11.67
C ARG A 105 8.09 5.44 -11.29
N GLN A 106 8.23 6.28 -12.29
CA GLN A 106 8.23 7.72 -12.09
C GLN A 106 6.84 8.20 -11.66
N CYS A 107 6.78 8.93 -10.54
CA CYS A 107 5.54 9.57 -10.11
C CYS A 107 5.26 10.78 -11.00
N ASN A 108 4.03 10.88 -11.46
CA ASN A 108 3.57 11.97 -12.34
C ASN A 108 2.56 12.89 -11.67
N TYR A 109 2.07 12.55 -10.47
CA TYR A 109 1.06 13.35 -9.79
C TYR A 109 1.22 13.34 -8.27
N VAL A 110 0.76 14.44 -7.63
CA VAL A 110 0.64 14.56 -6.17
C VAL A 110 -0.83 14.54 -5.80
N LEU A 111 -1.30 13.42 -5.28
CA LEU A 111 -2.66 13.26 -4.82
C LEU A 111 -2.86 13.99 -3.49
N LYS A 112 -3.94 14.76 -3.39
CA LYS A 112 -4.28 15.53 -2.18
C LYS A 112 -5.68 15.17 -1.68
N TRP A 113 -5.82 15.06 -0.36
CA TRP A 113 -7.12 14.86 0.28
C TRP A 113 -7.09 15.34 1.72
N ILE A 114 -8.26 15.44 2.34
CA ILE A 114 -8.39 15.75 3.77
C ILE A 114 -8.60 14.44 4.54
N ASP A 115 -7.87 14.27 5.64
CA ASP A 115 -8.09 13.16 6.55
C ASP A 115 -9.31 13.37 7.46
N GLU A 116 -9.60 12.42 8.34
CA GLU A 116 -10.70 12.50 9.31
C GLU A 116 -10.50 13.59 10.36
N CYS A 117 -9.27 14.07 10.53
CA CYS A 117 -8.89 15.13 11.47
C CYS A 117 -8.90 16.53 10.84
N GLY A 118 -9.12 16.65 9.53
CA GLY A 118 -9.09 17.92 8.81
C GLY A 118 -7.72 18.33 8.29
N ASN A 119 -6.72 17.46 8.37
CA ASN A 119 -5.39 17.75 7.85
C ASN A 119 -5.34 17.45 6.35
N VAL A 120 -4.69 18.33 5.60
CA VAL A 120 -4.43 18.10 4.19
C VAL A 120 -3.25 17.13 4.05
N ILE A 121 -3.51 15.99 3.45
CA ILE A 121 -2.51 14.98 3.12
C ILE A 121 -2.13 15.12 1.64
N SER A 122 -0.84 15.06 1.35
CA SER A 122 -0.30 15.11 0.00
C SER A 122 0.67 13.94 -0.20
N LYS A 123 0.44 13.11 -1.21
CA LYS A 123 1.27 11.93 -1.50
C LYS A 123 1.58 11.81 -2.98
N TRP A 124 2.81 11.48 -3.29
CA TRP A 124 3.21 11.15 -4.64
C TRP A 124 2.60 9.83 -5.11
N CYS A 125 2.13 9.80 -6.33
CA CYS A 125 1.53 8.61 -6.93
C CYS A 125 1.80 8.54 -8.44
N VAL A 126 1.48 7.40 -9.02
CA VAL A 126 1.49 7.17 -10.46
C VAL A 126 0.03 7.11 -10.90
N VAL A 127 -0.37 8.01 -11.78
CA VAL A 127 -1.68 8.07 -12.41
C VAL A 127 -1.56 7.54 -13.84
N GLU A 128 -2.41 6.61 -14.21
CA GLU A 128 -2.44 5.98 -15.52
C GLU A 128 -3.87 5.86 -16.04
N ASP A 129 -3.99 5.73 -17.35
CA ASP A 129 -5.26 5.37 -17.96
C ASP A 129 -5.71 3.98 -17.46
N GLY A 130 -6.91 3.93 -16.88
CA GLY A 130 -7.48 2.71 -16.29
C GLY A 130 -7.86 1.64 -17.32
N THR A 131 -8.02 2.01 -18.58
CA THR A 131 -8.47 1.11 -19.67
C THR A 131 -7.40 0.10 -20.06
N LYS A 132 -6.13 0.48 -20.02
CA LYS A 132 -4.98 -0.39 -20.38
C LYS A 132 -4.86 -1.69 -19.57
N TYR A 133 -5.40 -1.74 -18.37
CA TYR A 133 -5.19 -2.86 -17.44
C TYR A 133 -6.38 -3.81 -17.29
N LEU A 134 -7.54 -3.47 -17.83
CA LEU A 134 -8.75 -4.26 -17.61
C LEU A 134 -8.96 -5.38 -18.65
N THR A 135 -8.40 -5.24 -19.83
CA THR A 135 -8.68 -6.16 -20.94
C THR A 135 -7.55 -7.15 -21.25
N GLY A 136 -6.33 -6.91 -20.80
CA GLY A 136 -5.18 -7.79 -21.12
C GLY A 136 -4.82 -7.81 -22.60
N GLU A 137 -5.50 -7.04 -23.42
CA GLU A 137 -5.26 -6.93 -24.86
C GLU A 137 -4.19 -5.88 -25.16
N ARG A 138 -3.43 -6.10 -26.22
CA ARG A 138 -2.38 -5.18 -26.65
C ARG A 138 -3.03 -3.88 -27.16
N ALA A 139 -2.41 -2.75 -26.83
CA ALA A 139 -2.89 -1.40 -27.14
C ALA A 139 -3.11 -1.10 -28.64
N GLU A 140 -2.72 -2.00 -29.53
CA GLU A 140 -2.83 -1.82 -30.99
C GLU A 140 -4.23 -2.13 -31.55
N ASP A 141 -5.06 -2.89 -30.81
CA ASP A 141 -6.37 -3.36 -31.29
C ASP A 141 -7.57 -2.75 -30.58
N MET A 142 -7.36 -1.80 -29.67
CA MET A 142 -8.46 -1.21 -28.89
C MET A 142 -9.06 0.01 -29.59
N MET A 143 -10.30 -0.11 -30.07
CA MET A 143 -11.21 1.03 -30.15
C MET A 143 -11.31 1.64 -28.75
N THR A 144 -10.75 2.83 -28.57
CA THR A 144 -10.89 3.60 -27.35
C THR A 144 -12.37 4.01 -27.20
N ILE A 145 -13.17 3.15 -26.60
CA ILE A 145 -14.44 3.60 -26.02
C ILE A 145 -13.99 4.54 -24.93
N GLY A 146 -14.37 5.81 -25.01
CA GLY A 146 -14.01 6.86 -24.05
C GLY A 146 -14.48 6.50 -22.64
N ASP A 147 -13.78 5.60 -21.99
CA ASP A 147 -14.05 5.19 -20.63
C ASP A 147 -13.21 6.10 -19.71
N ALA A 148 -13.86 7.07 -19.08
CA ALA A 148 -13.25 8.05 -18.18
C ALA A 148 -12.76 7.40 -16.86
N ARG A 149 -12.04 6.27 -16.97
CA ARG A 149 -11.45 5.58 -15.84
C ARG A 149 -9.96 5.84 -15.76
N ILE A 150 -9.50 6.12 -14.57
CA ILE A 150 -8.07 6.25 -14.27
C ILE A 150 -7.66 5.23 -13.21
N SER A 151 -6.40 4.84 -13.25
CA SER A 151 -5.77 3.98 -12.24
C SER A 151 -4.73 4.78 -11.47
N ILE A 152 -4.78 4.75 -10.14
CA ILE A 152 -3.77 5.36 -9.28
C ILE A 152 -3.00 4.26 -8.56
N THR A 153 -1.67 4.29 -8.68
CA THR A 153 -0.78 3.45 -7.90
C THR A 153 -0.06 4.33 -6.87
N ILE A 154 -0.16 3.97 -5.59
CA ILE A 154 0.37 4.73 -4.46
C ILE A 154 0.98 3.80 -3.42
N GLY A 155 2.01 4.24 -2.71
CA GLY A 155 2.62 3.48 -1.63
C GLY A 155 1.67 3.25 -0.46
N LYS A 156 1.78 2.09 0.17
CA LYS A 156 1.02 1.76 1.37
C LYS A 156 1.60 2.48 2.57
N ASP A 157 0.79 3.27 3.23
CA ASP A 157 1.07 3.91 4.52
C ASP A 157 -0.23 4.03 5.35
N PRO A 158 -0.17 4.46 6.63
CA PRO A 158 -1.35 4.59 7.48
C PRO A 158 -2.43 5.54 6.93
N ASP A 159 -2.04 6.54 6.13
CA ASP A 159 -2.97 7.50 5.55
C ASP A 159 -3.68 6.90 4.34
N THR A 160 -2.93 6.19 3.49
CA THR A 160 -3.50 5.51 2.31
C THR A 160 -4.34 4.28 2.69
N ASP A 161 -4.06 3.66 3.83
CA ASP A 161 -4.89 2.57 4.38
C ASP A 161 -6.35 3.00 4.66
N LYS A 162 -6.56 4.28 4.98
CA LYS A 162 -7.90 4.84 5.23
C LYS A 162 -8.71 5.10 3.96
N LEU A 163 -8.05 5.17 2.81
CA LEU A 163 -8.74 5.40 1.54
C LEU A 163 -9.67 4.21 1.23
N SER A 164 -10.93 4.50 0.98
CA SER A 164 -11.98 3.50 0.75
C SER A 164 -12.78 3.80 -0.50
N ARG A 165 -13.63 2.86 -0.89
CA ARG A 165 -14.59 3.07 -1.97
C ARG A 165 -15.47 4.29 -1.69
N GLY A 166 -15.73 5.09 -2.71
CA GLY A 166 -16.52 6.30 -2.60
C GLY A 166 -15.70 7.55 -2.25
N ARG A 167 -14.40 7.43 -1.93
CA ARG A 167 -13.54 8.59 -1.73
C ARG A 167 -13.34 9.32 -3.04
N ARG A 168 -13.48 10.66 -3.00
CA ARG A 168 -13.34 11.53 -4.15
C ARG A 168 -12.00 12.25 -4.15
N PHE A 169 -11.50 12.54 -5.35
CA PHE A 169 -10.29 13.33 -5.57
C PHE A 169 -10.51 14.28 -6.73
N LEU A 170 -9.82 15.40 -6.71
CA LEU A 170 -9.70 16.29 -7.85
C LEU A 170 -8.37 16.01 -8.54
N ILE A 171 -8.43 15.54 -9.76
CA ILE A 171 -7.27 15.16 -10.57
C ILE A 171 -7.39 15.86 -11.90
N ASP A 172 -6.37 16.64 -12.21
CA ASP A 172 -6.33 17.42 -13.42
C ASP A 172 -4.89 17.63 -13.86
N ASP A 173 -4.70 18.01 -15.11
CA ASP A 173 -3.42 18.46 -15.61
C ASP A 173 -3.11 19.85 -15.01
N ILE A 174 -1.85 20.06 -14.61
CA ILE A 174 -1.40 21.25 -13.88
C ILE A 174 -1.75 22.55 -14.63
N ASP A 175 -1.79 22.48 -15.97
CA ASP A 175 -2.06 23.61 -16.85
C ASP A 175 -3.52 23.71 -17.30
N SER A 176 -4.38 22.73 -16.98
CA SER A 176 -5.79 22.75 -17.35
C SER A 176 -6.59 23.68 -16.44
N LYS A 177 -7.50 24.44 -17.04
CA LYS A 177 -8.48 25.25 -16.29
C LYS A 177 -9.64 24.40 -15.76
N ASP A 178 -9.84 23.24 -16.35
CA ASP A 178 -10.96 22.35 -16.03
C ASP A 178 -10.49 21.26 -15.07
N VAL A 179 -10.92 21.36 -13.84
CA VAL A 179 -10.64 20.37 -12.80
C VAL A 179 -11.67 19.25 -12.90
N LEU A 180 -11.20 18.02 -12.97
CA LEU A 180 -12.07 16.84 -13.01
C LEU A 180 -12.13 16.15 -11.65
N ALA A 181 -13.34 15.77 -11.25
CA ALA A 181 -13.55 14.97 -10.06
C ALA A 181 -13.55 13.47 -10.40
N TYR A 182 -12.93 12.68 -9.54
CA TYR A 182 -12.89 11.23 -9.68
C TYR A 182 -13.24 10.57 -8.35
N GLN A 183 -13.96 9.45 -8.41
CA GLN A 183 -14.35 8.67 -7.25
C GLN A 183 -13.72 7.27 -7.28
N ILE A 184 -13.20 6.79 -6.16
CA ILE A 184 -12.72 5.40 -6.04
C ILE A 184 -13.90 4.45 -6.19
N THR A 185 -13.90 3.66 -7.26
CA THR A 185 -14.88 2.61 -7.49
C THR A 185 -14.38 1.24 -7.09
N LYS A 186 -13.08 0.96 -7.28
CA LYS A 186 -12.47 -0.31 -6.91
C LYS A 186 -11.15 -0.09 -6.17
N PRO A 187 -11.15 -0.14 -4.83
CA PRO A 187 -9.91 -0.16 -4.06
C PRO A 187 -9.28 -1.56 -4.14
N ASN A 188 -8.05 -1.64 -4.62
CA ASN A 188 -7.27 -2.87 -4.64
C ASN A 188 -6.12 -2.75 -3.64
N LYS A 189 -6.34 -3.26 -2.43
CA LYS A 189 -5.42 -3.19 -1.29
C LYS A 189 -4.74 -4.51 -0.96
N LEU A 190 -5.12 -5.60 -1.63
CA LEU A 190 -4.61 -6.95 -1.32
C LEU A 190 -3.47 -7.37 -2.25
N TYR A 191 -3.56 -7.00 -3.53
CA TYR A 191 -2.52 -7.33 -4.49
C TYR A 191 -1.30 -6.42 -4.27
N ASN A 192 -0.11 -6.96 -4.43
CA ASN A 192 1.15 -6.24 -4.26
C ASN A 192 1.40 -5.68 -2.84
N VAL A 193 0.85 -6.33 -1.83
CA VAL A 193 1.12 -6.01 -0.43
C VAL A 193 1.64 -7.27 0.27
N TYR A 194 2.86 -7.20 0.79
CA TYR A 194 3.56 -8.31 1.43
C TYR A 194 4.20 -7.83 2.72
N ASN A 195 3.99 -8.54 3.82
CA ASN A 195 4.55 -8.20 5.13
C ASN A 195 4.29 -6.74 5.58
N GLY A 196 3.11 -6.22 5.24
CA GLY A 196 2.73 -4.86 5.63
C GLY A 196 3.29 -3.73 4.74
N GLN A 197 4.13 -4.06 3.75
CA GLN A 197 4.68 -3.12 2.77
C GLN A 197 4.12 -3.41 1.38
N GLY A 198 4.07 -2.40 0.53
CA GLY A 198 3.62 -2.56 -0.84
C GLY A 198 2.98 -1.34 -1.44
N VAL A 199 2.26 -1.55 -2.53
CA VAL A 199 1.54 -0.51 -3.23
C VAL A 199 0.05 -0.83 -3.31
N PHE A 200 -0.77 0.20 -3.19
CA PHE A 200 -2.19 0.12 -3.48
C PHE A 200 -2.48 0.58 -4.89
N ARG A 201 -3.43 -0.06 -5.53
CA ARG A 201 -3.95 0.37 -6.81
C ARG A 201 -5.43 0.67 -6.69
N PHE A 202 -5.81 1.90 -6.98
CA PHE A 202 -7.19 2.35 -6.99
C PHE A 202 -7.64 2.57 -8.43
N ILE A 203 -8.81 2.07 -8.77
CA ILE A 203 -9.49 2.41 -10.02
C ILE A 203 -10.54 3.46 -9.67
N LEU A 204 -10.49 4.57 -10.37
CA LEU A 204 -11.38 5.70 -10.20
C LEU A 204 -12.20 5.90 -11.48
N THR A 205 -13.43 6.34 -11.29
CA THR A 205 -14.32 6.75 -12.37
C THR A 205 -14.60 8.24 -12.23
N GLU A 206 -14.74 8.93 -13.32
CA GLU A 206 -15.13 10.33 -13.34
C GLU A 206 -16.45 10.55 -12.58
N ASP A 207 -16.51 11.64 -11.82
CA ASP A 207 -17.63 12.07 -11.00
C ASP A 207 -17.89 13.56 -11.24
N ASN A 208 -19.01 14.06 -10.78
CA ASN A 208 -19.35 15.46 -10.92
C ASN A 208 -18.67 16.31 -9.84
N LEU A 209 -18.29 17.52 -10.22
CA LEU A 209 -17.87 18.54 -9.25
C LEU A 209 -19.05 18.94 -8.38
N THR A 210 -18.77 19.20 -7.12
CA THR A 210 -19.73 19.65 -6.12
C THR A 210 -19.31 21.00 -5.52
N ASP A 211 -20.28 21.74 -4.95
CA ASP A 211 -20.00 23.01 -4.26
C ASP A 211 -19.08 22.87 -3.05
N ASN A 212 -18.89 21.64 -2.57
CA ASN A 212 -18.00 21.34 -1.45
C ASN A 212 -16.55 21.16 -1.86
N ASP A 213 -16.25 21.11 -3.16
CA ASP A 213 -14.93 20.90 -3.69
C ASP A 213 -14.13 22.22 -3.74
N ASN A 214 -12.82 22.14 -3.53
CA ASN A 214 -11.93 23.28 -3.71
C ASN A 214 -10.99 23.05 -4.90
N PRO A 215 -11.32 23.58 -6.07
CA PRO A 215 -10.51 23.41 -7.28
C PRO A 215 -9.13 24.03 -7.18
N GLU A 216 -8.97 25.17 -6.47
CA GLU A 216 -7.68 25.84 -6.33
C GLU A 216 -6.67 25.00 -5.54
N LEU A 217 -7.11 24.37 -4.45
CA LEU A 217 -6.27 23.47 -3.66
C LEU A 217 -6.21 22.07 -4.24
N ARG A 218 -7.07 21.74 -5.20
CA ARG A 218 -7.23 20.40 -5.78
C ARG A 218 -7.62 19.35 -4.75
N ILE A 219 -8.61 19.71 -3.93
CA ILE A 219 -9.10 18.85 -2.85
C ILE A 219 -10.60 18.69 -2.99
N ALA A 220 -11.06 17.47 -3.18
CA ALA A 220 -12.47 17.14 -3.14
C ALA A 220 -13.02 17.20 -1.72
N ASP A 221 -14.30 17.57 -1.60
CA ASP A 221 -15.05 17.65 -0.34
C ASP A 221 -14.41 18.57 0.73
N TYR A 222 -13.64 19.56 0.32
CA TYR A 222 -12.91 20.47 1.21
C TYR A 222 -13.84 21.23 2.15
N TYR A 223 -14.92 21.82 1.63
CA TYR A 223 -15.89 22.60 2.43
C TYR A 223 -16.95 21.74 3.09
N GLY A 224 -17.13 20.51 2.60
CA GLY A 224 -18.05 19.52 3.18
C GLY A 224 -17.45 18.74 4.35
N TRP A 225 -16.16 18.91 4.62
CA TRP A 225 -15.51 18.24 5.73
C TRP A 225 -16.15 18.66 7.06
N LYS A 226 -16.61 17.67 7.82
CA LYS A 226 -17.07 17.85 9.19
C LYS A 226 -16.20 16.97 10.07
N PRO A 227 -15.71 17.48 11.21
CA PRO A 227 -15.00 16.63 12.15
C PRO A 227 -15.89 15.43 12.48
N VAL A 228 -15.30 14.24 12.42
CA VAL A 228 -15.97 13.04 12.96
C VAL A 228 -16.13 13.29 14.44
N VAL A 229 -17.30 13.77 14.84
CA VAL A 229 -17.69 13.73 16.24
C VAL A 229 -17.69 12.23 16.56
N GLU A 230 -16.74 11.80 17.40
CA GLU A 230 -16.76 10.43 17.91
C GLU A 230 -18.19 10.17 18.35
N ARG A 231 -18.89 9.31 17.64
CA ARG A 231 -20.18 8.82 18.12
C ARG A 231 -19.85 8.26 19.49
N PRO A 232 -20.48 8.77 20.58
CA PRO A 232 -20.25 8.16 21.87
C PRO A 232 -20.40 6.66 21.64
N LYS A 233 -19.38 5.90 22.02
CA LYS A 233 -19.46 4.44 21.96
C LYS A 233 -20.80 4.13 22.57
N PRO A 234 -21.71 3.38 21.90
CA PRO A 234 -22.96 3.04 22.52
C PRO A 234 -22.56 2.49 23.88
N ASP A 235 -22.95 3.21 24.92
CA ASP A 235 -22.68 2.77 26.28
C ASP A 235 -23.06 1.31 26.28
N THR A 236 -22.08 0.44 26.51
CA THR A 236 -22.31 -0.97 26.75
C THR A 236 -22.91 -1.08 28.15
N LYS A 237 -24.03 -0.40 28.34
CA LYS A 237 -25.05 -0.87 29.25
C LYS A 237 -25.57 -2.09 28.49
N VAL A 238 -24.93 -3.21 28.74
CA VAL A 238 -25.53 -4.51 28.56
C VAL A 238 -26.91 -4.34 29.17
N ASP A 239 -27.90 -4.42 28.29
CA ASP A 239 -29.30 -4.19 28.69
C ASP A 239 -29.59 -5.18 29.81
N SER A 240 -29.54 -4.71 31.06
CA SER A 240 -29.97 -5.50 32.23
C SER A 240 -31.40 -6.00 32.04
N THR A 241 -32.16 -5.37 31.16
CA THR A 241 -33.45 -5.82 30.68
C THR A 241 -33.47 -7.16 29.98
N LEU A 242 -32.39 -7.54 29.25
CA LEU A 242 -32.35 -8.86 28.61
C LEU A 242 -32.02 -9.99 29.59
N GLU A 243 -31.17 -9.75 30.57
CA GLU A 243 -30.93 -10.68 31.68
C GLU A 243 -32.16 -10.84 32.55
N ASP A 244 -32.86 -9.76 32.88
CA ASP A 244 -34.12 -9.79 33.63
C ASP A 244 -35.24 -10.52 32.87
N ILE A 245 -35.32 -10.36 31.54
CA ILE A 245 -36.28 -11.08 30.68
C ILE A 245 -35.95 -12.57 30.64
N VAL A 246 -34.66 -12.93 30.47
CA VAL A 246 -34.24 -14.32 30.43
C VAL A 246 -34.46 -14.98 31.80
N THR A 247 -34.12 -14.34 32.89
CA THR A 247 -34.30 -14.83 34.23
C THR A 247 -35.81 -15.02 34.58
N SER A 248 -36.65 -14.07 34.20
CA SER A 248 -38.11 -14.18 34.37
C SER A 248 -38.76 -15.22 33.48
N ALA A 249 -38.18 -15.50 32.34
CA ALA A 249 -38.63 -16.61 31.44
C ALA A 249 -38.24 -17.98 31.97
N ILE A 250 -37.10 -18.10 32.63
CA ILE A 250 -36.63 -19.33 33.28
C ILE A 250 -37.50 -19.64 34.53
N GLU A 251 -37.77 -18.64 35.39
CA GLU A 251 -38.64 -18.80 36.56
C GLU A 251 -40.09 -19.18 36.19
N LYS A 252 -40.61 -18.66 35.06
CA LYS A 252 -41.92 -19.05 34.54
C LYS A 252 -41.95 -20.50 34.01
N LYS A 253 -40.85 -21.05 33.62
CA LYS A 253 -40.75 -22.41 33.11
C LYS A 253 -40.69 -23.47 34.25
N GLU A 254 -40.17 -23.11 35.41
CA GLU A 254 -40.14 -23.95 36.62
C GLU A 254 -41.48 -24.01 37.37
N ASN A 255 -42.40 -23.09 37.16
CA ASN A 255 -43.69 -23.05 37.80
C ASN A 255 -44.87 -23.56 36.95
N LEU A 256 -44.63 -24.29 35.90
CA LEU A 256 -45.69 -25.00 35.18
C LEU A 256 -46.01 -26.32 35.92
N PRO A 257 -47.28 -26.53 36.34
CA PRO A 257 -47.68 -27.78 37.00
C PRO A 257 -47.47 -28.94 36.02
N GLY A 258 -46.77 -29.93 36.48
CA GLY A 258 -46.44 -31.15 35.73
C GLY A 258 -47.70 -31.89 35.26
N ASP A 259 -47.48 -32.76 34.31
CA ASP A 259 -48.38 -33.67 33.64
C ASP A 259 -49.07 -33.17 32.37
N ILE A 260 -48.35 -33.28 31.28
CA ILE A 260 -48.96 -33.59 30.00
C ILE A 260 -48.37 -34.97 29.58
N ASP A 261 -49.24 -36.01 29.71
CA ASP A 261 -49.00 -37.37 29.30
C ASP A 261 -48.68 -37.43 27.79
N GLU A 262 -47.43 -37.64 27.44
CA GLU A 262 -46.91 -37.67 26.05
C GLU A 262 -47.46 -38.86 25.20
N ARG A 263 -48.43 -39.63 25.70
CA ARG A 263 -48.96 -40.81 25.01
C ARG A 263 -50.23 -40.57 24.19
N LYS A 264 -50.67 -39.37 23.94
CA LYS A 264 -51.95 -39.08 23.21
C LYS A 264 -51.84 -38.14 22.01
N VAL A 265 -50.74 -38.09 21.32
CA VAL A 265 -50.63 -37.22 20.11
C VAL A 265 -50.39 -38.01 18.83
N TRP A 266 -50.70 -39.32 18.79
CA TRP A 266 -50.74 -40.05 17.52
C TRP A 266 -52.01 -40.89 17.45
N LEU A 267 -53.06 -40.27 16.93
CA LEU A 267 -54.16 -40.91 16.19
C LEU A 267 -54.75 -39.87 15.25
#